data_695cd15347c6071ffe84e0132b2499ee
#
_entry.id   695cd15347c6071ffe84e0132b2499ee
#
_cell.length_a   1.000
_cell.length_b   1.000
_cell.length_c   1.000
_cell.angle_alpha   90.00
_cell.angle_beta   90.00
_cell.angle_gamma   90.00
#
_symmetry.space_group_name_H-M   'P 1'
#
loop_
_entity.id
_entity.type
_entity.pdbx_description
1 polymer ?
#
loop_
_entity_poly.entity_id
_entity_poly.type
_entity_poly.pdbx_seq_one_letter_code
_entity_poly.pdbx_strand_id
1 'polypeptide(L)'
;MHIILDNGHGLNTPGKRSPDGTLIEAIYTRQLVKDLALELEKHSHTVHILVPEPEDIPLNVRVKRINAICRAKGVENTVLISIHLNAAGDGTKWMNATGWSCYTCKGQTESDLLADCLYKAAIKHFPVGIAIGIVCSDAPVWEVFYCSFIEAVCK
;
A
#
# COMPACT_ATOMS: atom_id res chain seq x y z
N MET A 1 5.28 -12.78 -13.35
CA MET A 1 5.86 -11.90 -12.32
C MET A 1 5.41 -12.33 -10.94
N HIS A 2 6.24 -12.15 -9.90
CA HIS A 2 5.84 -12.31 -8.51
C HIS A 2 5.45 -10.95 -7.94
N ILE A 3 4.29 -10.86 -7.30
CA ILE A 3 3.80 -9.62 -6.70
C ILE A 3 3.61 -9.85 -5.21
N ILE A 4 4.32 -9.09 -4.39
CA ILE A 4 4.18 -9.12 -2.94
C ILE A 4 3.21 -7.99 -2.57
N LEU A 5 2.10 -8.35 -1.93
CA LEU A 5 1.14 -7.40 -1.40
C LEU A 5 1.30 -7.30 0.11
N ASP A 6 1.68 -6.12 0.58
CA ASP A 6 1.80 -5.81 2.00
C ASP A 6 0.60 -4.98 2.44
N ASN A 7 -0.22 -5.51 3.31
CA ASN A 7 -1.36 -4.82 3.86
C ASN A 7 -0.99 -4.06 5.14
N GLY A 8 -1.36 -2.80 5.20
CA GLY A 8 -1.04 -1.89 6.31
C GLY A 8 -1.56 -2.36 7.65
N HIS A 9 -0.71 -2.24 8.65
CA HIS A 9 -1.02 -2.42 10.07
C HIS A 9 -1.64 -3.78 10.48
N GLY A 10 -2.06 -3.89 11.72
CA GLY A 10 -2.81 -5.01 12.27
C GLY A 10 -4.02 -4.52 13.08
N LEU A 11 -4.92 -5.43 13.48
CA LEU A 11 -6.09 -5.07 14.27
C LEU A 11 -5.74 -4.46 15.62
N ASN A 12 -4.55 -4.80 16.13
CA ASN A 12 -4.00 -4.32 17.40
C ASN A 12 -3.15 -3.03 17.26
N THR A 13 -3.04 -2.43 16.05
CA THR A 13 -2.29 -1.17 15.87
C THR A 13 -3.14 0.01 16.35
N PRO A 14 -2.71 0.76 17.40
CA PRO A 14 -3.47 1.88 17.92
C PRO A 14 -3.62 3.00 16.89
N GLY A 15 -4.76 3.69 16.90
CA GLY A 15 -4.99 4.91 16.11
C GLY A 15 -5.18 4.71 14.60
N LYS A 16 -5.14 3.48 14.10
CA LYS A 16 -5.30 3.18 12.66
C LYS A 16 -6.76 2.91 12.28
N ARG A 17 -7.58 3.94 12.56
CA ARG A 17 -9.04 3.92 12.30
C ARG A 17 -9.58 5.34 12.14
N SER A 18 -10.77 5.44 11.53
CA SER A 18 -11.51 6.70 11.45
C SER A 18 -11.92 7.21 12.84
N PRO A 19 -12.20 8.54 12.99
CA PRO A 19 -12.61 9.13 14.27
C PRO A 19 -13.84 8.45 14.92
N ASP A 20 -14.77 8.00 14.11
CA ASP A 20 -15.99 7.29 14.55
C ASP A 20 -15.82 5.76 14.67
N GLY A 21 -14.63 5.24 14.32
CA GLY A 21 -14.30 3.81 14.38
C GLY A 21 -14.97 2.94 13.31
N THR A 22 -15.69 3.52 12.36
CA THR A 22 -16.37 2.77 11.29
C THR A 22 -15.42 2.21 10.25
N LEU A 23 -14.29 2.89 10.01
CA LEU A 23 -13.24 2.44 9.12
C LEU A 23 -12.00 2.03 9.95
N ILE A 24 -11.62 0.77 9.84
CA ILE A 24 -10.39 0.23 10.45
C ILE A 24 -9.43 -0.15 9.34
N GLU A 25 -8.27 0.52 9.28
CA GLU A 25 -7.30 0.36 8.20
C GLU A 25 -6.92 -1.11 7.95
N ALA A 26 -6.60 -1.86 9.01
CA ALA A 26 -6.21 -3.25 8.90
C ALA A 26 -7.30 -4.17 8.31
N ILE A 27 -8.58 -3.86 8.52
CA ILE A 27 -9.69 -4.62 7.93
C ILE A 27 -9.80 -4.28 6.44
N TYR A 28 -9.81 -3.00 6.13
CA TYR A 28 -9.95 -2.50 4.77
C TYR A 28 -8.80 -2.99 3.86
N THR A 29 -7.54 -2.79 4.28
CA THR A 29 -6.39 -3.17 3.47
C THR A 29 -6.28 -4.67 3.25
N ARG A 30 -6.68 -5.51 4.24
CA ARG A 30 -6.72 -6.97 4.08
C ARG A 30 -7.77 -7.43 3.07
N GLN A 31 -8.95 -6.79 3.08
CA GLN A 31 -9.98 -7.11 2.09
C GLN A 31 -9.51 -6.70 0.69
N LEU A 32 -8.99 -5.48 0.55
CA LEU A 32 -8.47 -4.97 -0.72
C LEU A 32 -7.34 -5.85 -1.28
N VAL A 33 -6.41 -6.26 -0.43
CA VAL A 33 -5.29 -7.14 -0.83
C VAL A 33 -5.80 -8.51 -1.31
N LYS A 34 -6.83 -9.08 -0.68
CA LYS A 34 -7.44 -10.34 -1.13
C LYS A 34 -8.10 -10.19 -2.50
N ASP A 35 -8.87 -9.13 -2.69
CA ASP A 35 -9.58 -8.89 -3.95
C ASP A 35 -8.57 -8.61 -5.09
N LEU A 36 -7.54 -7.82 -4.79
CA LEU A 36 -6.45 -7.53 -5.73
C LEU A 36 -5.65 -8.79 -6.07
N ALA A 37 -5.37 -9.66 -5.10
CA ALA A 37 -4.67 -10.92 -5.34
C ALA A 37 -5.42 -11.80 -6.34
N LEU A 38 -6.73 -11.97 -6.14
CA LEU A 38 -7.57 -12.74 -7.04
C LEU A 38 -7.57 -12.16 -8.47
N GLU A 39 -7.57 -10.85 -8.59
CA GLU A 39 -7.55 -10.18 -9.91
C GLU A 39 -6.20 -10.34 -10.60
N LEU A 40 -5.10 -10.15 -9.87
CA LEU A 40 -3.74 -10.30 -10.41
C LEU A 40 -3.45 -11.75 -10.85
N GLU A 41 -3.96 -12.74 -10.13
CA GLU A 41 -3.81 -14.16 -10.47
C GLU A 41 -4.53 -14.51 -11.78
N LYS A 42 -5.68 -13.89 -12.09
CA LYS A 42 -6.35 -14.04 -13.40
C LYS A 42 -5.45 -13.55 -14.56
N HIS A 43 -4.57 -12.60 -14.29
CA HIS A 43 -3.60 -12.07 -15.25
C HIS A 43 -2.25 -12.81 -15.22
N SER A 44 -2.23 -14.05 -14.70
CA SER A 44 -1.05 -14.93 -14.68
C SER A 44 0.12 -14.39 -13.84
N HIS A 45 -0.16 -13.58 -12.84
CA HIS A 45 0.82 -13.21 -11.81
C HIS A 45 0.78 -14.20 -10.64
N THR A 46 1.91 -14.38 -9.97
CA THR A 46 1.96 -15.12 -8.71
C THR A 46 1.94 -14.12 -7.55
N VAL A 47 0.92 -14.18 -6.71
CA VAL A 47 0.75 -13.22 -5.63
C VAL A 47 1.20 -13.82 -4.29
N HIS A 48 1.87 -12.99 -3.49
CA HIS A 48 2.31 -13.29 -2.14
C HIS A 48 1.70 -12.27 -1.17
N ILE A 49 0.73 -12.67 -0.37
CA ILE A 49 0.21 -11.83 0.72
C ILE A 49 1.22 -11.86 1.86
N LEU A 50 1.83 -10.71 2.16
CA LEU A 50 2.95 -10.61 3.09
C LEU A 50 2.55 -10.83 4.54
N VAL A 51 1.38 -10.30 4.93
CA VAL A 51 0.86 -10.33 6.31
C VAL A 51 -0.55 -10.94 6.32
N PRO A 52 -0.65 -12.29 6.29
CA PRO A 52 -1.95 -12.96 6.40
C PRO A 52 -2.52 -12.92 7.83
N GLU A 53 -1.69 -12.63 8.83
CA GLU A 53 -2.07 -12.55 10.24
C GLU A 53 -2.98 -11.34 10.51
N PRO A 54 -3.94 -11.44 11.46
CA PRO A 54 -4.76 -10.30 11.86
C PRO A 54 -3.99 -9.27 12.70
N GLU A 55 -2.95 -9.70 13.43
CA GLU A 55 -2.12 -8.82 14.25
C GLU A 55 -1.12 -8.03 13.41
N ASP A 56 -0.58 -6.97 13.99
CA ASP A 56 0.49 -6.19 13.38
C ASP A 56 1.82 -6.97 13.40
N ILE A 57 2.44 -7.06 12.26
CA ILE A 57 3.75 -7.68 12.12
C ILE A 57 4.81 -6.57 12.05
N PRO A 58 5.82 -6.59 12.92
CA PRO A 58 6.88 -5.60 12.95
C PRO A 58 7.58 -5.44 11.60
N LEU A 59 7.96 -4.21 11.25
CA LEU A 59 8.56 -3.88 9.97
C LEU A 59 9.80 -4.73 9.64
N ASN A 60 10.67 -4.99 10.64
CA ASN A 60 11.85 -5.83 10.43
C ASN A 60 11.50 -7.28 10.06
N VAL A 61 10.35 -7.79 10.51
CA VAL A 61 9.86 -9.12 10.13
C VAL A 61 9.28 -9.09 8.73
N ARG A 62 8.52 -8.04 8.37
CA ARG A 62 8.03 -7.83 7.00
C ARG A 62 9.20 -7.79 6.02
N VAL A 63 10.24 -7.00 6.30
CA VAL A 63 11.47 -6.92 5.47
C VAL A 63 12.15 -8.28 5.32
N LYS A 64 12.24 -9.07 6.39
CA LYS A 64 12.81 -10.44 6.29
C LYS A 64 11.98 -11.34 5.36
N ARG A 65 10.65 -11.27 5.44
CA ARG A 65 9.75 -12.03 4.55
C ARG A 65 9.91 -11.59 3.09
N ILE A 66 9.91 -10.29 2.82
CA ILE A 66 10.12 -9.72 1.48
C ILE A 66 11.45 -10.22 0.90
N ASN A 67 12.54 -10.06 1.66
CA ASN A 67 13.87 -10.49 1.22
C ASN A 67 13.96 -12.00 0.99
N ALA A 68 13.23 -12.81 1.73
CA ALA A 68 13.17 -14.25 1.50
C ALA A 68 12.47 -14.59 0.16
N ILE A 69 11.37 -13.92 -0.15
CA ILE A 69 10.66 -14.08 -1.42
C ILE A 69 11.54 -13.61 -2.58
N CYS A 70 12.12 -12.41 -2.48
CA CYS A 70 13.00 -11.87 -3.52
C CYS A 70 14.20 -12.78 -3.81
N ARG A 71 14.85 -13.32 -2.77
CA ARG A 71 15.95 -14.28 -2.97
C ARG A 71 15.52 -15.58 -3.65
N ALA A 72 14.32 -16.06 -3.35
CA ALA A 72 13.80 -17.30 -3.91
C ALA A 72 13.27 -17.18 -5.34
N LYS A 73 12.79 -15.98 -5.73
CA LYS A 73 12.07 -15.75 -6.99
C LYS A 73 12.82 -14.87 -7.99
N GLY A 74 13.91 -14.24 -7.56
CA GLY A 74 14.64 -13.21 -8.30
C GLY A 74 14.07 -11.81 -8.06
N VAL A 75 14.95 -10.87 -7.75
CA VAL A 75 14.57 -9.47 -7.51
C VAL A 75 13.95 -8.86 -8.77
N GLU A 76 14.55 -9.14 -9.93
CA GLU A 76 14.12 -8.67 -11.24
C GLU A 76 12.74 -9.18 -11.68
N ASN A 77 12.23 -10.22 -11.02
CA ASN A 77 10.92 -10.82 -11.28
C ASN A 77 9.88 -10.50 -10.20
N THR A 78 10.24 -9.68 -9.22
CA THR A 78 9.43 -9.44 -8.02
C THR A 78 9.13 -7.96 -7.83
N VAL A 79 7.86 -7.65 -7.58
CA VAL A 79 7.37 -6.31 -7.24
C VAL A 79 6.75 -6.35 -5.85
N LEU A 80 7.02 -5.35 -5.03
CA LEU A 80 6.37 -5.13 -3.74
C LEU A 80 5.42 -3.93 -3.84
N ILE A 81 4.17 -4.13 -3.41
CA ILE A 81 3.18 -3.07 -3.27
C ILE A 81 2.67 -3.09 -1.82
N SER A 82 2.93 -2.02 -1.08
CA SER A 82 2.40 -1.83 0.27
C SER A 82 1.18 -0.90 0.23
N ILE A 83 0.08 -1.34 0.83
CA ILE A 83 -1.23 -0.70 0.75
C ILE A 83 -1.64 -0.18 2.13
N HIS A 84 -1.86 1.12 2.20
CA HIS A 84 -2.22 1.82 3.41
C HIS A 84 -3.39 2.80 3.20
N LEU A 85 -4.06 3.18 4.28
CA LEU A 85 -4.94 4.34 4.30
C LEU A 85 -4.19 5.51 4.96
N ASN A 86 -4.16 6.65 4.27
CA ASN A 86 -3.64 7.87 4.87
C ASN A 86 -4.71 8.58 5.71
N ALA A 87 -4.25 9.36 6.70
CA ALA A 87 -5.09 10.23 7.49
C ALA A 87 -4.49 11.63 7.57
N ALA A 88 -5.34 12.64 7.57
CA ALA A 88 -4.97 14.01 7.90
C ALA A 88 -5.40 14.32 9.34
N GLY A 89 -4.60 15.16 10.03
CA GLY A 89 -4.89 15.55 11.41
C GLY A 89 -4.49 14.49 12.45
N ASP A 90 -5.04 14.63 13.63
CA ASP A 90 -4.72 13.82 14.82
C ASP A 90 -5.66 12.61 15.03
N GLY A 91 -6.62 12.41 14.13
CA GLY A 91 -7.58 11.31 14.20
C GLY A 91 -8.79 11.56 15.10
N THR A 92 -8.92 12.74 15.69
CA THR A 92 -10.06 13.07 16.59
C THR A 92 -11.31 13.49 15.83
N LYS A 93 -11.18 13.96 14.61
CA LYS A 93 -12.28 14.41 13.75
C LYS A 93 -12.01 14.11 12.29
N TRP A 94 -13.06 14.01 11.50
CA TRP A 94 -12.97 13.95 10.04
C TRP A 94 -12.38 15.24 9.48
N MET A 95 -11.48 15.09 8.50
CA MET A 95 -10.83 16.20 7.81
C MET A 95 -11.26 16.22 6.35
N ASN A 96 -11.15 17.40 5.72
CA ASN A 96 -11.49 17.57 4.29
C ASN A 96 -10.37 17.14 3.33
N ALA A 97 -9.28 16.60 3.85
CA ALA A 97 -8.19 16.11 3.01
C ALA A 97 -8.63 14.86 2.27
N THR A 98 -8.51 14.87 0.95
CA THR A 98 -8.83 13.75 0.07
C THR A 98 -7.68 13.53 -0.90
N GLY A 99 -7.55 12.33 -1.43
CA GLY A 99 -6.64 12.08 -2.53
C GLY A 99 -5.91 10.74 -2.42
N TRP A 100 -5.08 10.49 -3.39
CA TRP A 100 -4.27 9.28 -3.51
C TRP A 100 -2.80 9.68 -3.64
N SER A 101 -1.91 8.93 -3.02
CA SER A 101 -0.47 9.15 -3.11
C SER A 101 0.26 7.83 -3.32
N CYS A 102 1.36 7.89 -4.06
CA CYS A 102 2.29 6.79 -4.24
C CYS A 102 3.69 7.21 -3.82
N TYR A 103 4.41 6.32 -3.17
CA TYR A 103 5.75 6.56 -2.67
C TYR A 103 6.69 5.55 -3.31
N THR A 104 7.83 6.01 -3.83
CA THR A 104 8.89 5.19 -4.41
C THR A 104 10.22 5.45 -3.72
N CYS A 105 11.25 4.71 -4.06
CA CYS A 105 12.61 4.97 -3.59
C CYS A 105 13.19 6.23 -4.22
N LYS A 106 14.21 6.81 -3.58
CA LYS A 106 14.93 7.96 -4.10
C LYS A 106 15.68 7.60 -5.40
N GLY A 107 15.60 8.48 -6.38
CA GLY A 107 16.22 8.32 -7.69
C GLY A 107 15.19 8.11 -8.79
N GLN A 108 15.64 7.67 -9.96
CA GLN A 108 14.77 7.22 -11.05
C GLN A 108 14.89 5.71 -11.18
N THR A 109 13.81 5.00 -10.89
CA THR A 109 13.77 3.54 -10.82
C THR A 109 12.59 3.01 -11.63
N GLU A 110 12.57 1.71 -11.90
CA GLU A 110 11.40 1.03 -12.50
C GLU A 110 10.14 1.20 -11.64
N SER A 111 10.33 1.44 -10.34
CA SER A 111 9.27 1.73 -9.39
C SER A 111 8.48 2.99 -9.75
N ASP A 112 9.15 4.01 -10.30
CA ASP A 112 8.50 5.27 -10.68
C ASP A 112 7.56 5.05 -11.88
N LEU A 113 7.93 4.16 -12.80
CA LEU A 113 7.08 3.81 -13.94
C LEU A 113 5.78 3.14 -13.48
N LEU A 114 5.87 2.20 -12.53
CA LEU A 114 4.69 1.56 -11.97
C LEU A 114 3.85 2.55 -11.17
N ALA A 115 4.48 3.40 -10.35
CA ALA A 115 3.80 4.45 -9.61
C ALA A 115 3.03 5.40 -10.53
N ASP A 116 3.63 5.80 -11.65
CA ASP A 116 3.01 6.65 -12.67
C ASP A 116 1.79 5.96 -13.33
N CYS A 117 1.91 4.67 -13.64
CA CYS A 117 0.80 3.89 -14.17
C CYS A 117 -0.37 3.78 -13.18
N LEU A 118 -0.08 3.47 -11.91
CA LEU A 118 -1.09 3.40 -10.84
C LEU A 118 -1.74 4.77 -10.62
N TYR A 119 -0.94 5.84 -10.63
CA TYR A 119 -1.42 7.19 -10.48
C TYR A 119 -2.37 7.61 -11.63
N LYS A 120 -2.00 7.33 -12.88
CA LYS A 120 -2.87 7.58 -14.04
C LYS A 120 -4.18 6.81 -13.97
N ALA A 121 -4.13 5.56 -13.50
CA ALA A 121 -5.34 4.77 -13.26
C ALA A 121 -6.20 5.36 -12.13
N ALA A 122 -5.58 5.80 -11.05
CA ALA A 122 -6.28 6.43 -9.92
C ALA A 122 -7.01 7.71 -10.36
N ILE A 123 -6.36 8.61 -11.11
CA ILE A 123 -7.00 9.83 -11.67
C ILE A 123 -8.22 9.49 -12.49
N LYS A 124 -8.15 8.45 -13.30
CA LYS A 124 -9.24 8.05 -14.19
C LYS A 124 -10.46 7.54 -13.41
N HIS A 125 -10.24 6.81 -12.33
CA HIS A 125 -11.31 6.12 -11.60
C HIS A 125 -11.77 6.86 -10.33
N PHE A 126 -10.93 7.75 -9.78
CA PHE A 126 -11.21 8.54 -8.57
C PHE A 126 -11.02 10.04 -8.86
N PRO A 127 -11.95 10.69 -9.60
CA PRO A 127 -11.74 12.05 -10.13
C PRO A 127 -11.80 13.16 -9.09
N VAL A 128 -12.04 12.87 -7.80
CA VAL A 128 -12.24 13.90 -6.78
C VAL A 128 -10.95 14.12 -6.00
N GLY A 129 -10.41 15.36 -6.11
CA GLY A 129 -9.47 15.94 -5.16
C GLY A 129 -8.15 15.20 -4.98
N ILE A 130 -7.41 14.91 -6.05
CA ILE A 130 -6.14 14.19 -5.94
C ILE A 130 -5.04 15.15 -5.47
N ALA A 131 -4.62 15.00 -4.22
CA ALA A 131 -3.37 15.57 -3.75
C ALA A 131 -2.22 14.70 -4.26
N ILE A 132 -1.35 15.29 -5.06
CA ILE A 132 -0.25 14.59 -5.72
C ILE A 132 0.97 14.57 -4.84
N GLY A 133 1.57 13.42 -4.64
CA GLY A 133 2.91 13.28 -4.10
C GLY A 133 3.52 11.95 -4.47
N ILE A 134 4.41 11.93 -5.46
CA ILE A 134 5.44 10.90 -5.51
C ILE A 134 6.47 11.34 -4.48
N VAL A 135 6.55 10.67 -3.35
CA VAL A 135 7.54 11.00 -2.32
C VAL A 135 8.60 9.91 -2.33
N CYS A 136 9.80 10.29 -2.75
CA CYS A 136 10.96 9.43 -2.62
C CYS A 136 11.38 9.36 -1.15
N SER A 137 11.47 8.16 -0.57
CA SER A 137 12.00 7.99 0.78
C SER A 137 13.52 7.78 0.74
N ASP A 138 14.24 8.35 1.71
CA ASP A 138 15.69 8.16 1.87
C ASP A 138 16.08 6.79 2.48
N ALA A 139 15.14 5.88 2.64
CA ALA A 139 15.41 4.58 3.23
C ALA A 139 16.20 3.68 2.26
N PRO A 140 17.32 3.10 2.68
CA PRO A 140 18.11 2.18 1.85
C PRO A 140 17.46 0.80 1.88
N VAL A 141 16.36 0.62 1.20
CA VAL A 141 15.71 -0.70 1.11
C VAL A 141 15.06 -0.83 -0.25
N TRP A 142 15.55 -1.79 -1.04
CA TRP A 142 14.84 -2.55 -2.06
C TRP A 142 13.55 -1.88 -2.55
N GLU A 143 13.42 -1.59 -3.80
CA GLU A 143 12.33 -0.84 -4.44
C GLU A 143 10.96 -1.10 -3.80
N VAL A 144 10.63 -0.33 -2.76
CA VAL A 144 9.39 -0.44 -2.02
C VAL A 144 8.40 0.56 -2.58
N PHE A 145 7.31 0.07 -3.14
CA PHE A 145 6.16 0.90 -3.44
C PHE A 145 5.29 1.06 -2.20
N TYR A 146 5.06 2.28 -1.83
CA TYR A 146 4.01 2.63 -0.89
C TYR A 146 2.85 3.24 -1.66
N CYS A 147 1.77 2.47 -1.87
CA CYS A 147 0.51 3.03 -2.32
C CYS A 147 -0.34 3.35 -1.11
N SER A 148 -0.57 4.62 -0.86
CA SER A 148 -1.50 5.05 0.17
C SER A 148 -2.78 5.55 -0.47
N PHE A 149 -3.87 4.89 -0.17
CA PHE A 149 -5.20 5.32 -0.55
C PHE A 149 -5.70 6.30 0.52
N ILE A 150 -5.95 7.55 0.14
CA ILE A 150 -6.74 8.45 0.97
C ILE A 150 -8.17 8.37 0.45
N GLU A 151 -8.95 7.49 1.00
CA GLU A 151 -10.39 7.62 0.89
C GLU A 151 -10.83 8.56 2.02
N ALA A 152 -10.93 9.84 1.70
CA ALA A 152 -11.76 10.69 2.51
C ALA A 152 -13.20 10.38 2.11
N VAL A 153 -13.84 9.53 2.86
CA VAL A 153 -15.29 9.45 2.84
C VAL A 153 -15.77 10.75 3.50
N CYS A 154 -15.86 11.80 2.67
CA CYS A 154 -16.52 13.03 3.04
C CYS A 154 -18.02 12.84 2.81
N LYS A 155 -18.79 12.95 3.87
CA LYS A 155 -20.15 13.49 3.82
C LYS A 155 -20.18 14.81 4.54
#